data_6a97c563d2f93ab8ea29fa52eebec075
#
_entry.id   6a97c563d2f93ab8ea29fa52eebec075
#
_cell.length_a   1.000
_cell.length_b   1.000
_cell.length_c   1.000
_cell.angle_alpha   90.00
_cell.angle_beta   90.00
_cell.angle_gamma   90.00
#
_symmetry.space_group_name_H-M   'P 1'
#
loop_
_entity.id
_entity.type
_entity.pdbx_description
1 polymer ?
#
loop_
_entity_poly.entity_id
_entity_poly.type
_entity_poly.pdbx_seq_one_letter_code
_entity_poly.pdbx_strand_id
1 'polypeptide(L)'
;LKFIPCLNRVFLVAFNKQIAEELNARGLPSNATAKTLHSVGLSALKRHQNRSKVNGNKTRYILGDLMGGYNLMDDELRKTYFKLLSPIQRMVSLFKNFGYGAMLPYPTKDEVLELAAKYSVELPDEMDSFLKLLAETFEKSTKQLNIIDFDDMLYLPIKLNLIFDQSDFVMVDESQDLNPIQIEIVKKMIGERGRALFCGDPHQAIYG
;
A
#
# COMPACT_ATOMS: atom_id res chain seq x y z
N LEU A 1 -16.61 -6.42 -22.44
CA LEU A 1 -16.27 -7.84 -22.16
C LEU A 1 -16.80 -8.81 -23.24
N LYS A 2 -17.96 -8.55 -23.87
CA LYS A 2 -18.56 -9.44 -24.90
C LYS A 2 -17.65 -9.73 -26.10
N PHE A 3 -16.66 -8.89 -26.38
CA PHE A 3 -15.74 -9.03 -27.51
C PHE A 3 -14.39 -9.63 -27.14
N ILE A 4 -14.16 -9.98 -25.86
CA ILE A 4 -12.93 -10.63 -25.42
C ILE A 4 -13.14 -12.16 -25.52
N PRO A 5 -12.25 -12.88 -26.23
CA PRO A 5 -12.37 -14.33 -26.34
C PRO A 5 -12.45 -15.01 -24.96
N CYS A 6 -13.29 -16.02 -24.83
CA CYS A 6 -13.51 -16.73 -23.55
C CYS A 6 -12.28 -17.46 -23.00
N LEU A 7 -11.25 -17.65 -23.84
CA LEU A 7 -9.96 -18.25 -23.41
C LEU A 7 -9.04 -17.26 -22.71
N ASN A 8 -9.30 -15.95 -22.84
CA ASN A 8 -8.46 -14.92 -22.22
C ASN A 8 -8.93 -14.64 -20.80
N ARG A 9 -8.00 -14.58 -19.87
CA ARG A 9 -8.29 -14.13 -18.48
C ARG A 9 -8.44 -12.64 -18.43
N VAL A 10 -9.53 -12.17 -17.83
CA VAL A 10 -9.85 -10.74 -17.65
C VAL A 10 -9.88 -10.41 -16.17
N PHE A 11 -9.17 -9.39 -15.79
CA PHE A 11 -9.16 -8.87 -14.43
C PHE A 11 -9.68 -7.43 -14.39
N LEU A 12 -10.66 -7.20 -13.53
CA LEU A 12 -11.22 -5.87 -13.26
C LEU A 12 -10.70 -5.39 -11.90
N VAL A 13 -9.92 -4.34 -11.91
CA VAL A 13 -9.48 -3.68 -10.69
C VAL A 13 -10.62 -2.80 -10.18
N ALA A 14 -11.15 -3.16 -9.03
CA ALA A 14 -12.17 -2.38 -8.33
C ALA A 14 -11.53 -1.51 -7.26
N PHE A 15 -12.01 -0.27 -7.13
CA PHE A 15 -11.50 0.68 -6.14
C PHE A 15 -11.71 0.19 -4.69
N ASN A 16 -12.86 -0.40 -4.39
CA ASN A 16 -13.17 -0.93 -3.08
C ASN A 16 -13.85 -2.30 -3.15
N LYS A 17 -14.00 -2.94 -1.97
CA LYS A 17 -14.58 -4.28 -1.85
C LYS A 17 -16.04 -4.33 -2.31
N GLN A 18 -16.84 -3.32 -2.00
CA GLN A 18 -18.25 -3.26 -2.38
C GLN A 18 -18.42 -3.25 -3.90
N ILE A 19 -17.62 -2.43 -4.61
CA ILE A 19 -17.63 -2.40 -6.10
C ILE A 19 -17.20 -3.75 -6.67
N ALA A 20 -16.17 -4.40 -6.08
CA ALA A 20 -15.73 -5.72 -6.52
C ALA A 20 -16.86 -6.76 -6.39
N GLU A 21 -17.56 -6.78 -5.26
CA GLU A 21 -18.68 -7.68 -4.98
C GLU A 21 -19.84 -7.41 -5.93
N GLU A 22 -20.19 -6.15 -6.17
CA GLU A 22 -21.25 -5.75 -7.08
C GLU A 22 -20.96 -6.17 -8.54
N LEU A 23 -19.73 -5.92 -9.02
CA LEU A 23 -19.32 -6.36 -10.36
C LEU A 23 -19.43 -7.87 -10.54
N ASN A 24 -18.96 -8.64 -9.55
CA ASN A 24 -19.08 -10.10 -9.60
C ASN A 24 -20.54 -10.57 -9.53
N ALA A 25 -21.40 -9.90 -8.73
CA ALA A 25 -22.83 -10.22 -8.61
C ALA A 25 -23.64 -9.92 -9.89
N ARG A 26 -23.20 -8.98 -10.72
CA ARG A 26 -23.84 -8.67 -12.03
C ARG A 26 -23.61 -9.76 -13.09
N GLY A 27 -22.93 -10.86 -12.74
CA GLY A 27 -22.73 -11.99 -13.66
C GLY A 27 -21.62 -11.72 -14.67
N LEU A 28 -20.39 -11.55 -14.21
CA LEU A 28 -19.23 -11.51 -15.10
C LEU A 28 -19.09 -12.82 -15.87
N PRO A 29 -18.56 -12.79 -17.11
CA PRO A 29 -18.18 -14.00 -17.83
C PRO A 29 -17.23 -14.87 -16.99
N SER A 30 -17.27 -16.18 -17.15
CA SER A 30 -16.48 -17.13 -16.34
C SER A 30 -14.96 -16.91 -16.39
N ASN A 31 -14.47 -16.24 -17.43
CA ASN A 31 -13.07 -15.85 -17.61
C ASN A 31 -12.73 -14.48 -17.02
N ALA A 32 -13.70 -13.77 -16.40
CA ALA A 32 -13.49 -12.46 -15.81
C ALA A 32 -13.68 -12.50 -14.28
N THR A 33 -12.89 -11.73 -13.57
CA THR A 33 -12.98 -11.56 -12.11
C THR A 33 -12.73 -10.10 -11.70
N ALA A 34 -13.46 -9.63 -10.70
CA ALA A 34 -13.25 -8.32 -10.11
C ALA A 34 -12.73 -8.45 -8.68
N LYS A 35 -11.62 -7.77 -8.37
CA LYS A 35 -11.02 -7.71 -7.01
C LYS A 35 -10.34 -6.36 -6.79
N THR A 36 -10.15 -6.00 -5.52
CA THR A 36 -9.31 -4.85 -5.16
C THR A 36 -7.82 -5.22 -5.23
N LEU A 37 -6.95 -4.23 -5.46
CA LEU A 37 -5.50 -4.44 -5.43
C LEU A 37 -5.02 -4.92 -4.05
N HIS A 38 -5.64 -4.47 -2.96
CA HIS A 38 -5.35 -4.98 -1.61
C HIS A 38 -5.62 -6.49 -1.49
N SER A 39 -6.73 -6.99 -2.05
CA SER A 39 -7.02 -8.42 -2.01
C SER A 39 -6.07 -9.23 -2.89
N VAL A 40 -5.60 -8.66 -4.00
CA VAL A 40 -4.59 -9.27 -4.87
C VAL A 40 -3.26 -9.38 -4.15
N GLY A 41 -2.77 -8.27 -3.58
CA GLY A 41 -1.51 -8.26 -2.83
C GLY A 41 -1.55 -9.18 -1.60
N LEU A 42 -2.65 -9.16 -0.84
CA LEU A 42 -2.84 -10.07 0.28
C LEU A 42 -2.82 -11.55 -0.17
N SER A 43 -3.38 -11.86 -1.33
CA SER A 43 -3.35 -13.22 -1.87
C SER A 43 -1.93 -13.66 -2.22
N ALA A 44 -1.12 -12.77 -2.81
CA ALA A 44 0.29 -13.02 -3.08
C ALA A 44 1.09 -13.25 -1.78
N LEU A 45 0.86 -12.41 -0.76
CA LEU A 45 1.48 -12.58 0.56
C LEU A 45 1.09 -13.90 1.22
N LYS A 46 -0.18 -14.29 1.20
CA LYS A 46 -0.64 -15.55 1.79
C LYS A 46 -0.04 -16.78 1.11
N ARG A 47 0.22 -16.74 -0.20
CA ARG A 47 0.94 -17.82 -0.90
C ARG A 47 2.39 -17.92 -0.44
N HIS A 48 3.03 -16.80 -0.19
CA HIS A 48 4.41 -16.75 0.31
C HIS A 48 4.49 -17.10 1.80
N GLN A 49 3.55 -16.59 2.61
CA GLN A 49 3.54 -16.75 4.07
C GLN A 49 2.09 -16.78 4.61
N ASN A 50 1.63 -17.95 5.00
CA ASN A 50 0.23 -18.14 5.42
C ASN A 50 -0.10 -17.65 6.85
N ARG A 51 0.89 -17.12 7.61
CA ARG A 51 0.73 -16.79 9.04
C ARG A 51 0.60 -15.29 9.33
N SER A 52 0.52 -14.43 8.33
CA SER A 52 0.38 -12.99 8.54
C SER A 52 -1.00 -12.62 9.07
N LYS A 53 -1.03 -11.84 10.15
CA LYS A 53 -2.26 -11.25 10.71
C LYS A 53 -2.36 -9.79 10.29
N VAL A 54 -3.53 -9.38 9.82
CA VAL A 54 -3.79 -7.98 9.49
C VAL A 54 -4.09 -7.19 10.76
N ASN A 55 -3.35 -6.10 10.99
CA ASN A 55 -3.54 -5.20 12.11
C ASN A 55 -3.21 -3.75 11.70
N GLY A 56 -4.23 -2.91 11.58
CA GLY A 56 -4.08 -1.49 11.23
C GLY A 56 -3.30 -0.65 12.25
N ASN A 57 -3.08 -1.18 13.47
CA ASN A 57 -2.28 -0.49 14.49
C ASN A 57 -0.79 -0.89 14.48
N LYS A 58 -0.31 -1.59 13.46
CA LYS A 58 1.07 -2.08 13.38
C LYS A 58 2.10 -0.99 13.65
N THR A 59 2.04 0.10 12.91
CA THR A 59 2.97 1.23 13.07
C THR A 59 2.92 1.84 14.47
N ARG A 60 1.72 1.92 15.06
CA ARG A 60 1.53 2.39 16.44
C ARG A 60 2.27 1.52 17.47
N TYR A 61 2.17 0.20 17.34
CA TYR A 61 2.88 -0.71 18.25
C TYR A 61 4.40 -0.65 18.07
N ILE A 62 4.86 -0.61 16.82
CA ILE A 62 6.30 -0.49 16.52
C ILE A 62 6.87 0.80 17.12
N LEU A 63 6.18 1.93 16.96
CA LEU A 63 6.59 3.20 17.54
C LEU A 63 6.62 3.12 19.08
N GLY A 64 5.59 2.56 19.69
CA GLY A 64 5.52 2.36 21.14
C GLY A 64 6.70 1.54 21.67
N ASP A 65 7.05 0.46 20.99
CA ASP A 65 8.18 -0.41 21.36
C ASP A 65 9.52 0.31 21.20
N LEU A 66 9.69 1.10 20.13
CA LEU A 66 10.91 1.91 19.91
C LEU A 66 11.11 2.98 20.96
N MET A 67 10.04 3.51 21.52
CA MET A 67 10.07 4.52 22.59
C MET A 67 10.11 3.91 24.01
N GLY A 68 10.46 2.62 24.15
CA GLY A 68 10.65 1.97 25.44
C GLY A 68 9.46 1.15 25.96
N GLY A 69 8.40 0.99 25.14
CA GLY A 69 7.19 0.24 25.50
C GLY A 69 6.10 1.15 26.08
N TYR A 70 4.95 1.20 25.42
CA TYR A 70 3.85 2.12 25.76
C TYR A 70 3.42 2.06 27.24
N ASN A 71 3.41 0.88 27.83
CA ASN A 71 3.01 0.68 29.24
C ASN A 71 4.05 1.19 30.26
N LEU A 72 5.29 1.39 29.82
CA LEU A 72 6.41 1.84 30.66
C LEU A 72 6.70 3.35 30.54
N MET A 73 6.00 4.04 29.64
CA MET A 73 6.15 5.48 29.43
C MET A 73 5.62 6.27 30.64
N ASP A 74 6.40 7.22 31.10
CA ASP A 74 5.92 8.29 31.98
C ASP A 74 5.00 9.27 31.22
N ASP A 75 4.43 10.24 31.92
CA ASP A 75 3.47 11.16 31.35
C ASP A 75 4.08 12.08 30.28
N GLU A 76 5.35 12.47 30.41
CA GLU A 76 6.05 13.32 29.45
C GLU A 76 6.37 12.58 28.16
N LEU A 77 6.92 11.37 28.27
CA LEU A 77 7.22 10.52 27.14
C LEU A 77 5.92 10.11 26.41
N ARG A 78 4.83 9.90 27.14
CA ARG A 78 3.53 9.59 26.56
C ARG A 78 2.95 10.76 25.76
N LYS A 79 3.11 12.00 26.22
CA LYS A 79 2.75 13.20 25.44
C LYS A 79 3.56 13.28 24.15
N THR A 80 4.87 13.08 24.25
CA THR A 80 5.77 13.05 23.09
C THR A 80 5.37 11.95 22.10
N TYR A 81 5.07 10.74 22.59
CA TYR A 81 4.57 9.63 21.76
C TYR A 81 3.33 10.02 20.96
N PHE A 82 2.31 10.62 21.60
CA PHE A 82 1.09 11.03 20.89
C PHE A 82 1.33 12.16 19.88
N LYS A 83 2.24 13.11 20.18
CA LYS A 83 2.67 14.17 19.25
C LYS A 83 3.30 13.58 17.98
N LEU A 84 4.12 12.52 18.13
CA LEU A 84 4.85 11.89 17.03
C LEU A 84 4.04 10.83 16.27
N LEU A 85 3.00 10.26 16.88
CA LEU A 85 2.28 9.12 16.33
C LEU A 85 1.66 9.41 14.96
N SER A 86 0.92 10.49 14.84
CA SER A 86 0.22 10.86 13.60
C SER A 86 1.19 11.13 12.45
N PRO A 87 2.21 12.02 12.59
CA PRO A 87 3.16 12.26 11.52
C PRO A 87 3.96 11.01 11.13
N ILE A 88 4.39 10.19 12.09
CA ILE A 88 5.10 8.93 11.75
C ILE A 88 4.21 7.96 11.01
N GLN A 89 2.97 7.74 11.46
CA GLN A 89 2.03 6.85 10.75
C GLN A 89 1.79 7.33 9.31
N ARG A 90 1.57 8.64 9.15
CA ARG A 90 1.32 9.22 7.82
C ARG A 90 2.53 9.09 6.91
N MET A 91 3.75 9.41 7.41
CA MET A 91 4.97 9.30 6.62
C MET A 91 5.32 7.85 6.26
N VAL A 92 5.16 6.90 7.19
CA VAL A 92 5.35 5.46 6.91
C VAL A 92 4.39 4.98 5.83
N SER A 93 3.12 5.40 5.88
CA SER A 93 2.13 5.10 4.84
C SER A 93 2.55 5.68 3.48
N LEU A 94 2.95 6.95 3.44
CA LEU A 94 3.44 7.59 2.20
C LEU A 94 4.66 6.85 1.63
N PHE A 95 5.64 6.49 2.47
CA PHE A 95 6.82 5.75 2.00
C PHE A 95 6.44 4.42 1.36
N LYS A 96 5.50 3.67 1.95
CA LYS A 96 5.01 2.42 1.37
C LYS A 96 4.28 2.68 0.05
N ASN A 97 3.41 3.68 -0.01
CA ASN A 97 2.61 4.01 -1.19
C ASN A 97 3.44 4.52 -2.37
N PHE A 98 4.55 5.21 -2.10
CA PHE A 98 5.52 5.63 -3.10
C PHE A 98 6.55 4.55 -3.46
N GLY A 99 6.64 3.47 -2.67
CA GLY A 99 7.53 2.35 -2.93
C GLY A 99 8.98 2.57 -2.48
N TYR A 100 9.24 3.47 -1.53
CA TYR A 100 10.57 3.64 -0.95
C TYR A 100 11.04 2.33 -0.28
N GLY A 101 12.29 1.99 -0.52
CA GLY A 101 12.88 0.74 -0.04
C GLY A 101 12.40 -0.54 -0.75
N ALA A 102 11.53 -0.40 -1.78
CA ALA A 102 11.06 -1.51 -2.63
C ALA A 102 11.34 -1.25 -4.12
N MET A 103 10.96 -0.09 -4.63
CA MET A 103 11.14 0.37 -6.01
C MET A 103 12.11 1.54 -6.10
N LEU A 104 12.13 2.36 -5.07
CA LEU A 104 13.00 3.53 -4.90
C LEU A 104 13.98 3.27 -3.76
N PRO A 105 15.13 3.99 -3.70
CA PRO A 105 15.99 3.97 -2.51
C PRO A 105 15.23 4.47 -1.27
N TYR A 106 15.83 4.34 -0.08
CA TYR A 106 15.27 4.97 1.12
C TYR A 106 15.24 6.49 0.95
N PRO A 107 14.17 7.18 1.46
CA PRO A 107 14.00 8.61 1.23
C PRO A 107 15.11 9.42 1.93
N THR A 108 15.61 10.42 1.24
CA THR A 108 16.48 11.45 1.80
C THR A 108 15.70 12.42 2.70
N LYS A 109 16.41 13.23 3.48
CA LYS A 109 15.78 14.28 4.33
C LYS A 109 14.92 15.24 3.47
N ASP A 110 15.46 15.66 2.32
CA ASP A 110 14.74 16.60 1.44
C ASP A 110 13.46 15.99 0.88
N GLU A 111 13.50 14.74 0.44
CA GLU A 111 12.30 14.00 -0.02
C GLU A 111 11.28 13.83 1.11
N VAL A 112 11.70 13.62 2.35
CA VAL A 112 10.79 13.59 3.51
C VAL A 112 10.09 14.92 3.69
N LEU A 113 10.83 16.05 3.59
CA LEU A 113 10.28 17.39 3.71
C LEU A 113 9.31 17.71 2.57
N GLU A 114 9.67 17.38 1.34
CA GLU A 114 8.80 17.56 0.16
C GLU A 114 7.50 16.76 0.27
N LEU A 115 7.59 15.49 0.66
CA LEU A 115 6.40 14.67 0.88
C LEU A 115 5.53 15.21 2.00
N ALA A 116 6.12 15.63 3.12
CA ALA A 116 5.38 16.20 4.22
C ALA A 116 4.65 17.48 3.80
N ALA A 117 5.31 18.36 3.06
CA ALA A 117 4.69 19.58 2.52
C ALA A 117 3.55 19.25 1.53
N LYS A 118 3.81 18.37 0.55
CA LYS A 118 2.83 17.97 -0.46
C LYS A 118 1.56 17.36 0.17
N TYR A 119 1.70 16.54 1.19
CA TYR A 119 0.59 15.82 1.83
C TYR A 119 0.13 16.43 3.16
N SER A 120 0.55 17.67 3.43
CA SER A 120 0.16 18.44 4.62
C SER A 120 0.38 17.67 5.93
N VAL A 121 1.54 17.03 6.05
CA VAL A 121 1.96 16.36 7.30
C VAL A 121 2.72 17.36 8.16
N GLU A 122 2.17 17.68 9.33
CA GLU A 122 2.84 18.53 10.31
C GLU A 122 4.01 17.76 10.94
N LEU A 123 5.24 18.24 10.70
CA LEU A 123 6.44 17.67 11.28
C LEU A 123 6.80 18.37 12.60
N PRO A 124 7.42 17.67 13.57
CA PRO A 124 7.86 18.27 14.82
C PRO A 124 9.13 19.12 14.64
N ASP A 125 9.41 20.00 15.61
CA ASP A 125 10.58 20.90 15.58
C ASP A 125 11.91 20.13 15.70
N GLU A 126 11.92 19.05 16.50
CA GLU A 126 13.12 18.21 16.74
C GLU A 126 13.34 17.23 15.56
N MET A 127 13.68 17.79 14.40
CA MET A 127 13.73 17.09 13.14
C MET A 127 14.66 15.87 13.12
N ASP A 128 15.86 15.97 13.67
CA ASP A 128 16.85 14.88 13.58
C ASP A 128 16.40 13.65 14.38
N SER A 129 15.83 13.85 15.57
CA SER A 129 15.24 12.79 16.39
C SER A 129 14.04 12.17 15.71
N PHE A 130 13.19 12.99 15.08
CA PHE A 130 12.02 12.54 14.31
C PHE A 130 12.45 11.67 13.12
N LEU A 131 13.40 12.14 12.30
CA LEU A 131 13.86 11.41 11.11
C LEU A 131 14.47 10.05 11.49
N LYS A 132 15.24 9.99 12.57
CA LYS A 132 15.79 8.74 13.08
C LYS A 132 14.68 7.76 13.46
N LEU A 133 13.71 8.22 14.27
CA LEU A 133 12.60 7.39 14.73
C LEU A 133 11.68 6.95 13.58
N LEU A 134 11.45 7.84 12.61
CA LEU A 134 10.71 7.55 11.38
C LEU A 134 11.39 6.44 10.57
N ALA A 135 12.71 6.56 10.34
CA ALA A 135 13.48 5.56 9.61
C ALA A 135 13.47 4.19 10.31
N GLU A 136 13.68 4.15 11.63
CA GLU A 136 13.62 2.92 12.41
C GLU A 136 12.22 2.29 12.41
N THR A 137 11.18 3.11 12.50
CA THR A 137 9.77 2.64 12.45
C THR A 137 9.45 2.05 11.08
N PHE A 138 9.85 2.72 10.00
CA PHE A 138 9.64 2.24 8.64
C PHE A 138 10.39 0.93 8.40
N GLU A 139 11.67 0.87 8.77
CA GLU A 139 12.49 -0.33 8.60
C GLU A 139 11.90 -1.53 9.36
N LYS A 140 11.55 -1.37 10.66
CA LYS A 140 10.91 -2.42 11.44
C LYS A 140 9.56 -2.83 10.86
N SER A 141 8.75 -1.87 10.42
CA SER A 141 7.44 -2.14 9.79
C SER A 141 7.62 -3.02 8.55
N THR A 142 8.59 -2.72 7.69
CA THR A 142 8.79 -3.47 6.44
C THR A 142 9.48 -4.81 6.61
N LYS A 143 10.14 -5.08 7.74
CA LYS A 143 10.75 -6.37 8.10
C LYS A 143 9.80 -7.31 8.83
N GLN A 144 8.80 -6.77 9.52
CA GLN A 144 7.84 -7.57 10.28
C GLN A 144 6.74 -8.13 9.37
N LEU A 145 6.82 -9.42 9.05
CA LEU A 145 5.90 -10.08 8.11
C LEU A 145 4.74 -10.82 8.80
N ASN A 146 4.86 -11.16 10.08
CA ASN A 146 3.83 -11.87 10.84
C ASN A 146 2.63 -10.98 11.21
N ILE A 147 2.84 -9.65 11.28
CA ILE A 147 1.79 -8.64 11.43
C ILE A 147 1.93 -7.68 10.25
N ILE A 148 0.85 -7.47 9.52
CA ILE A 148 0.80 -6.58 8.35
C ILE A 148 -0.32 -5.55 8.52
N ASP A 149 -0.09 -4.32 8.05
CA ASP A 149 -1.13 -3.31 7.92
C ASP A 149 -1.74 -3.30 6.50
N PHE A 150 -2.64 -2.36 6.23
CA PHE A 150 -3.27 -2.27 4.92
C PHE A 150 -2.28 -1.88 3.81
N ASP A 151 -1.35 -0.96 4.10
CA ASP A 151 -0.32 -0.56 3.12
C ASP A 151 0.63 -1.74 2.83
N ASP A 152 0.92 -2.58 3.81
CA ASP A 152 1.73 -3.79 3.64
C ASP A 152 1.14 -4.78 2.63
N MET A 153 -0.20 -4.82 2.50
CA MET A 153 -0.84 -5.69 1.51
C MET A 153 -0.44 -5.34 0.08
N LEU A 154 -0.10 -4.09 -0.17
CA LEU A 154 0.36 -3.60 -1.48
C LEU A 154 1.89 -3.58 -1.54
N TYR A 155 2.54 -3.04 -0.51
CA TYR A 155 3.97 -2.77 -0.48
C TYR A 155 4.83 -4.05 -0.40
N LEU A 156 4.52 -4.95 0.55
CA LEU A 156 5.35 -6.14 0.77
C LEU A 156 5.40 -7.10 -0.43
N PRO A 157 4.32 -7.35 -1.19
CA PRO A 157 4.41 -8.15 -2.40
C PRO A 157 5.40 -7.61 -3.42
N ILE A 158 5.51 -6.28 -3.55
CA ILE A 158 6.47 -5.63 -4.44
C ILE A 158 7.88 -5.72 -3.86
N LYS A 159 8.06 -5.37 -2.59
CA LYS A 159 9.35 -5.45 -1.89
C LYS A 159 9.98 -6.84 -1.91
N LEU A 160 9.17 -7.86 -1.75
CA LEU A 160 9.59 -9.26 -1.74
C LEU A 160 9.61 -9.88 -3.15
N ASN A 161 9.32 -9.09 -4.19
CA ASN A 161 9.23 -9.51 -5.59
C ASN A 161 8.36 -10.77 -5.78
N LEU A 162 7.19 -10.79 -5.14
CA LEU A 162 6.29 -11.93 -5.20
C LEU A 162 5.62 -12.07 -6.57
N ILE A 163 5.19 -13.32 -6.87
CA ILE A 163 4.47 -13.63 -8.09
C ILE A 163 2.99 -13.28 -7.92
N PHE A 164 2.46 -12.58 -8.92
CA PHE A 164 1.04 -12.26 -9.04
C PHE A 164 0.37 -13.16 -10.09
N ASP A 165 -0.93 -13.39 -9.91
CA ASP A 165 -1.73 -14.07 -10.94
C ASP A 165 -1.83 -13.14 -12.15
N GLN A 166 -1.34 -13.62 -13.30
CA GLN A 166 -1.33 -12.86 -14.54
C GLN A 166 -2.64 -13.00 -15.30
N SER A 167 -3.01 -11.95 -16.00
CA SER A 167 -4.20 -11.87 -16.84
C SER A 167 -3.85 -11.34 -18.23
N ASP A 168 -4.63 -11.77 -19.22
CA ASP A 168 -4.47 -11.31 -20.62
C ASP A 168 -5.02 -9.90 -20.80
N PHE A 169 -6.04 -9.52 -19.99
CA PHE A 169 -6.57 -8.17 -19.94
C PHE A 169 -6.74 -7.72 -18.50
N VAL A 170 -6.18 -6.57 -18.16
CA VAL A 170 -6.38 -5.89 -16.88
C VAL A 170 -7.09 -4.57 -17.15
N MET A 171 -8.25 -4.38 -16.56
CA MET A 171 -9.03 -3.14 -16.67
C MET A 171 -9.02 -2.42 -15.34
N VAL A 172 -8.63 -1.17 -15.35
CA VAL A 172 -8.54 -0.30 -14.17
C VAL A 172 -9.46 0.89 -14.38
N ASP A 173 -10.42 1.04 -13.49
CA ASP A 173 -11.27 2.22 -13.40
C ASP A 173 -10.71 3.18 -12.35
N GLU A 174 -11.04 4.47 -12.45
CA GLU A 174 -10.53 5.55 -11.58
C GLU A 174 -8.98 5.55 -11.48
N SER A 175 -8.32 5.35 -12.62
CA SER A 175 -6.86 5.15 -12.67
C SER A 175 -6.06 6.36 -12.21
N GLN A 176 -6.65 7.56 -12.16
CA GLN A 176 -6.04 8.77 -11.61
C GLN A 176 -5.77 8.69 -10.10
N ASP A 177 -6.47 7.80 -9.38
CA ASP A 177 -6.32 7.62 -7.93
C ASP A 177 -5.30 6.53 -7.55
N LEU A 178 -4.65 5.91 -8.55
CA LEU A 178 -3.63 4.89 -8.28
C LEU A 178 -2.32 5.53 -7.81
N ASN A 179 -1.83 5.04 -6.67
CA ASN A 179 -0.48 5.38 -6.22
C ASN A 179 0.61 4.52 -6.93
N PRO A 180 1.91 4.90 -6.85
CA PRO A 180 2.99 4.19 -7.54
C PRO A 180 3.08 2.68 -7.26
N ILE A 181 2.87 2.25 -6.02
CA ILE A 181 2.87 0.82 -5.66
C ILE A 181 1.70 0.06 -6.33
N GLN A 182 0.54 0.68 -6.40
CA GLN A 182 -0.63 0.09 -7.06
C GLN A 182 -0.42 -0.06 -8.57
N ILE A 183 0.19 0.95 -9.21
CA ILE A 183 0.57 0.89 -10.63
C ILE A 183 1.53 -0.28 -10.86
N GLU A 184 2.52 -0.47 -9.98
CA GLU A 184 3.49 -1.57 -10.12
C GLU A 184 2.82 -2.95 -9.95
N ILE A 185 1.86 -3.10 -9.03
CA ILE A 185 1.06 -4.32 -8.94
C ILE A 185 0.31 -4.59 -10.24
N VAL A 186 -0.36 -3.57 -10.79
CA VAL A 186 -1.09 -3.72 -12.07
C VAL A 186 -0.15 -4.19 -13.17
N LYS A 187 1.05 -3.61 -13.29
CA LYS A 187 2.06 -4.04 -14.27
C LYS A 187 2.43 -5.52 -14.11
N LYS A 188 2.64 -5.97 -12.86
CA LYS A 188 2.98 -7.38 -12.57
C LYS A 188 1.82 -8.35 -12.81
N MET A 189 0.58 -7.87 -12.84
CA MET A 189 -0.60 -8.67 -13.16
C MET A 189 -0.82 -8.86 -14.66
N ILE A 190 -0.17 -8.09 -15.50
CA ILE A 190 -0.28 -8.18 -16.96
C ILE A 190 0.64 -9.32 -17.43
N GLY A 191 0.07 -10.31 -18.13
CA GLY A 191 0.86 -11.40 -18.75
C GLY A 191 1.76 -10.89 -19.88
N GLU A 192 2.71 -11.71 -20.34
CA GLU A 192 3.69 -11.32 -21.37
C GLU A 192 3.07 -10.72 -22.64
N ARG A 193 1.90 -11.20 -23.04
CA ARG A 193 1.11 -10.70 -24.19
C ARG A 193 -0.15 -9.97 -23.75
N GLY A 194 -0.24 -9.68 -22.45
CA GLY A 194 -1.40 -9.05 -21.84
C GLY A 194 -1.50 -7.56 -22.20
N ARG A 195 -2.67 -7.01 -22.00
CA ARG A 195 -2.99 -5.60 -22.22
C ARG A 195 -3.68 -5.03 -21.00
N ALA A 196 -3.46 -3.76 -20.74
CA ALA A 196 -4.19 -3.02 -19.72
C ALA A 196 -5.01 -1.90 -20.37
N LEU A 197 -6.20 -1.68 -19.83
CA LEU A 197 -7.05 -0.53 -20.11
C LEU A 197 -7.19 0.28 -18.84
N PHE A 198 -6.73 1.52 -18.87
CA PHE A 198 -6.89 2.48 -17.79
C PHE A 198 -7.98 3.47 -18.17
N CYS A 199 -9.00 3.57 -17.34
CA CYS A 199 -10.05 4.56 -17.43
C CYS A 199 -9.92 5.50 -16.24
N GLY A 200 -10.00 6.82 -16.49
CA GLY A 200 -9.90 7.80 -15.42
C GLY A 200 -10.01 9.22 -15.97
N ASP A 201 -10.35 10.15 -15.09
CA ASP A 201 -10.43 11.58 -15.40
C ASP A 201 -9.34 12.32 -14.60
N PRO A 202 -8.28 12.83 -15.27
CA PRO A 202 -7.21 13.54 -14.57
C PRO A 202 -7.66 14.81 -13.85
N HIS A 203 -8.84 15.36 -14.22
CA HIS A 203 -9.40 16.54 -13.54
C HIS A 203 -10.12 16.18 -12.21
N GLN A 204 -10.37 14.91 -11.96
CA GLN A 204 -10.97 14.40 -10.72
C GLN A 204 -9.95 13.78 -9.77
N ALA A 205 -8.65 13.84 -10.09
CA ALA A 205 -7.59 13.29 -9.26
C ALA A 205 -7.57 13.96 -7.87
N ILE A 206 -7.81 13.17 -6.83
CA ILE A 206 -7.81 13.64 -5.43
C ILE A 206 -6.38 13.60 -4.85
N TYR A 207 -5.49 12.82 -5.45
CA TYR A 207 -4.13 12.53 -4.97
C TYR A 207 -3.03 12.98 -5.93
N GLY A 208 -3.35 13.85 -6.87
CA GLY A 208 -2.44 14.40 -7.90
C GLY A 208 -1.37 15.35 -7.34
#